data_b5c819a2564ca1947492aa5d51d3c5f4
#
_entry.id   b5c819a2564ca1947492aa5d51d3c5f4
#
_cell.length_a   1.000
_cell.length_b   1.000
_cell.length_c   1.000
_cell.angle_alpha   90.00
_cell.angle_beta   90.00
_cell.angle_gamma   90.00
#
_symmetry.space_group_name_H-M   'P 1'
#
loop_
_entity.id
_entity.type
_entity.pdbx_description
1 polymer ?
#
loop_
_entity_poly.entity_id
_entity_poly.type
_entity_poly.pdbx_seq_one_letter_code
_entity_poly.pdbx_strand_id
1 'polypeptide(L)'
;SEMLEFLNASLSGKIPNALNEICDLLVKCRFSPSQEEEISMILSKPFAKEYLQIMNQLQMAMAQLETIRKSSDKAVGVVQDMRAFIKGENIVEQKMINLRDNISTVLGVFNYEISLHVNLVFEVDPSIAFMGYDIKLFQLWSNIVKNGLEAMSDQEDRYLGIFAERKDKQLEVIFENNGPKIPDEIAGSIFKKFYTTKAKKSGSGLGLSIVKNVLKEHNADIIVESNETL
;
A
#
# COMPACT_ATOMS: atom_id res chain seq x y z
N SER A 1 -16.75 -21.56 23.25
CA SER A 1 -15.66 -20.72 22.76
C SER A 1 -14.95 -20.10 23.95
N GLU A 2 -13.66 -19.85 23.86
CA GLU A 2 -12.83 -19.31 24.95
C GLU A 2 -13.43 -18.02 25.54
N MET A 3 -14.02 -17.16 24.70
CA MET A 3 -14.70 -15.92 25.14
C MET A 3 -15.92 -16.20 26.01
N LEU A 4 -16.68 -17.30 25.75
CA LEU A 4 -17.83 -17.68 26.56
C LEU A 4 -17.40 -18.22 27.93
N GLU A 5 -16.32 -18.99 27.97
CA GLU A 5 -15.73 -19.50 29.22
C GLU A 5 -15.19 -18.36 30.08
N PHE A 6 -14.49 -17.40 29.44
CA PHE A 6 -13.99 -16.18 30.07
C PHE A 6 -15.13 -15.34 30.69
N LEU A 7 -16.19 -15.07 29.92
CA LEU A 7 -17.33 -14.28 30.41
C LEU A 7 -18.12 -14.99 31.50
N ASN A 8 -18.27 -16.32 31.42
CA ASN A 8 -18.89 -17.12 32.50
C ASN A 8 -18.08 -17.09 33.78
N ALA A 9 -16.75 -17.08 33.70
CA ALA A 9 -15.87 -16.96 34.86
C ALA A 9 -15.90 -15.53 35.46
N SER A 10 -15.93 -14.50 34.63
CA SER A 10 -15.90 -13.10 35.07
C SER A 10 -17.25 -12.56 35.55
N LEU A 11 -18.36 -13.06 35.00
CA LEU A 11 -19.73 -12.57 35.29
C LEU A 11 -20.57 -13.47 36.19
N SER A 12 -19.95 -14.40 36.90
CA SER A 12 -20.58 -15.40 37.79
C SER A 12 -22.05 -15.07 38.14
N GLY A 13 -22.98 -15.57 37.33
CA GLY A 13 -24.37 -15.86 37.76
C GLY A 13 -25.45 -14.83 37.42
N LYS A 14 -25.23 -13.82 36.56
CA LYS A 14 -26.26 -12.76 36.45
C LYS A 14 -27.06 -12.65 35.15
N ILE A 15 -26.70 -13.21 34.00
CA ILE A 15 -27.57 -13.06 32.80
C ILE A 15 -27.34 -14.18 31.76
N PRO A 16 -28.14 -15.26 31.66
CA PRO A 16 -27.90 -16.34 30.73
C PRO A 16 -28.19 -16.04 29.24
N ASN A 17 -29.20 -15.25 28.92
CA ASN A 17 -29.61 -15.03 27.54
C ASN A 17 -28.91 -13.87 26.85
N ALA A 18 -28.43 -12.88 27.59
CA ALA A 18 -27.68 -11.75 27.02
C ALA A 18 -26.19 -12.07 26.80
N LEU A 19 -25.65 -13.10 27.46
CA LEU A 19 -24.24 -13.47 27.42
C LEU A 19 -23.80 -13.92 26.02
N ASN A 20 -24.58 -14.70 25.33
CA ASN A 20 -24.25 -15.20 24.01
C ASN A 20 -24.20 -14.05 22.98
N GLU A 21 -25.16 -13.13 23.05
CA GLU A 21 -25.18 -11.96 22.14
C GLU A 21 -23.99 -11.01 22.40
N ILE A 22 -23.65 -10.82 23.68
CA ILE A 22 -22.47 -10.00 24.08
C ILE A 22 -21.19 -10.68 23.64
N CYS A 23 -21.04 -12.00 23.82
CA CYS A 23 -19.92 -12.77 23.31
C CYS A 23 -19.73 -12.61 21.80
N ASP A 24 -20.82 -12.77 21.05
CA ASP A 24 -20.78 -12.63 19.59
C ASP A 24 -20.38 -11.21 19.17
N LEU A 25 -20.86 -10.20 19.89
CA LEU A 25 -20.48 -8.81 19.62
C LEU A 25 -19.01 -8.53 19.95
N LEU A 26 -18.50 -9.02 21.08
CA LEU A 26 -17.09 -8.87 21.44
C LEU A 26 -16.17 -9.52 20.41
N VAL A 27 -16.49 -10.73 19.96
CA VAL A 27 -15.74 -11.42 18.90
C VAL A 27 -15.82 -10.65 17.59
N LYS A 28 -16.99 -10.15 17.19
CA LYS A 28 -17.16 -9.31 15.99
C LYS A 28 -16.40 -8.01 16.08
N CYS A 29 -16.30 -7.42 17.26
CA CYS A 29 -15.47 -6.24 17.55
C CYS A 29 -13.98 -6.57 17.74
N ARG A 30 -13.56 -7.81 17.48
CA ARG A 30 -12.18 -8.29 17.55
C ARG A 30 -11.54 -8.20 18.93
N PHE A 31 -12.32 -8.19 19.99
CA PHE A 31 -11.79 -8.34 21.34
C PHE A 31 -11.32 -9.77 21.59
N SER A 32 -10.23 -9.91 22.31
CA SER A 32 -9.67 -11.19 22.75
C SER A 32 -9.77 -11.31 24.27
N PRO A 33 -9.74 -12.54 24.84
CA PRO A 33 -9.71 -12.74 26.29
C PRO A 33 -8.55 -12.03 27.01
N SER A 34 -7.46 -11.73 26.31
CA SER A 34 -6.31 -11.01 26.86
C SER A 34 -6.59 -9.52 27.17
N GLN A 35 -7.71 -8.96 26.70
CA GLN A 35 -8.15 -7.60 26.94
C GLN A 35 -9.18 -7.51 28.09
N GLU A 36 -8.95 -8.25 29.16
CA GLU A 36 -9.88 -8.41 30.29
C GLU A 36 -10.31 -7.06 30.90
N GLU A 37 -9.38 -6.15 31.13
CA GLU A 37 -9.67 -4.84 31.73
C GLU A 37 -10.60 -4.01 30.84
N GLU A 38 -10.34 -3.97 29.54
CA GLU A 38 -11.13 -3.23 28.56
C GLU A 38 -12.54 -3.81 28.45
N ILE A 39 -12.64 -5.13 28.36
CA ILE A 39 -13.92 -5.85 28.30
C ILE A 39 -14.73 -5.59 29.59
N SER A 40 -14.11 -5.69 30.74
CA SER A 40 -14.75 -5.44 32.03
C SER A 40 -15.24 -3.99 32.13
N MET A 41 -14.44 -3.02 31.68
CA MET A 41 -14.82 -1.63 31.64
C MET A 41 -16.03 -1.37 30.72
N ILE A 42 -16.08 -2.00 29.56
CA ILE A 42 -17.22 -1.88 28.63
C ILE A 42 -18.47 -2.49 29.25
N LEU A 43 -18.37 -3.72 29.79
CA LEU A 43 -19.50 -4.46 30.34
C LEU A 43 -20.07 -3.79 31.62
N SER A 44 -19.29 -2.98 32.32
CA SER A 44 -19.76 -2.19 33.46
C SER A 44 -20.70 -1.02 33.11
N LYS A 45 -20.78 -0.65 31.82
CA LYS A 45 -21.61 0.47 31.37
C LYS A 45 -23.07 0.03 31.15
N PRO A 46 -24.04 0.90 31.49
CA PRO A 46 -25.47 0.57 31.35
C PRO A 46 -25.93 0.31 29.90
N PHE A 47 -25.16 0.78 28.91
CA PHE A 47 -25.44 0.64 27.48
C PHE A 47 -24.35 -0.18 26.76
N ALA A 48 -23.79 -1.20 27.41
CA ALA A 48 -22.68 -1.99 26.88
C ALA A 48 -23.05 -2.68 25.56
N LYS A 49 -24.26 -3.22 25.44
CA LYS A 49 -24.74 -3.89 24.22
C LYS A 49 -24.85 -2.92 23.04
N GLU A 50 -25.46 -1.77 23.25
CA GLU A 50 -25.61 -0.72 22.25
C GLU A 50 -24.25 -0.19 21.81
N TYR A 51 -23.34 0.02 22.75
CA TYR A 51 -21.98 0.43 22.46
C TYR A 51 -21.27 -0.56 21.55
N LEU A 52 -21.31 -1.86 21.88
CA LEU A 52 -20.71 -2.92 21.08
C LEU A 52 -21.37 -3.06 19.69
N GLN A 53 -22.69 -2.84 19.60
CA GLN A 53 -23.37 -2.82 18.29
C GLN A 53 -22.89 -1.69 17.41
N ILE A 54 -22.75 -0.47 17.96
CA ILE A 54 -22.20 0.68 17.22
C ILE A 54 -20.75 0.42 16.80
N MET A 55 -19.92 -0.10 17.69
CA MET A 55 -18.53 -0.47 17.39
C MET A 55 -18.45 -1.46 16.24
N ASN A 56 -19.26 -2.52 16.27
CA ASN A 56 -19.32 -3.50 15.18
C ASN A 56 -19.76 -2.86 13.86
N GLN A 57 -20.79 -1.99 13.88
CA GLN A 57 -21.24 -1.27 12.68
C GLN A 57 -20.16 -0.36 12.11
N LEU A 58 -19.42 0.35 12.95
CA LEU A 58 -18.30 1.21 12.54
C LEU A 58 -17.18 0.36 11.91
N GLN A 59 -16.80 -0.76 12.52
CA GLN A 59 -15.79 -1.65 11.96
C GLN A 59 -16.22 -2.23 10.61
N MET A 60 -17.48 -2.64 10.47
CA MET A 60 -18.03 -3.10 9.19
C MET A 60 -18.02 -2.01 8.13
N ALA A 61 -18.40 -0.77 8.48
CA ALA A 61 -18.35 0.37 7.57
C ALA A 61 -16.92 0.68 7.14
N MET A 62 -15.97 0.67 8.05
CA MET A 62 -14.55 0.84 7.74
C MET A 62 -14.03 -0.26 6.79
N ALA A 63 -14.39 -1.52 7.03
CA ALA A 63 -14.01 -2.63 6.14
C ALA A 63 -14.62 -2.50 4.74
N GLN A 64 -15.86 -2.00 4.65
CA GLN A 64 -16.51 -1.72 3.35
C GLN A 64 -15.82 -0.57 2.62
N LEU A 65 -15.51 0.53 3.32
CA LEU A 65 -14.77 1.65 2.75
C LEU A 65 -13.39 1.21 2.22
N GLU A 66 -12.69 0.38 2.97
CA GLU A 66 -11.41 -0.19 2.54
C GLU A 66 -11.56 -1.06 1.27
N THR A 67 -12.64 -1.84 1.18
CA THR A 67 -12.96 -2.63 -0.01
C THR A 67 -13.27 -1.75 -1.22
N ILE A 68 -14.02 -0.67 -1.03
CA ILE A 68 -14.31 0.32 -2.07
C ILE A 68 -13.03 1.00 -2.51
N ARG A 69 -12.16 1.41 -1.57
CA ARG A 69 -10.86 2.01 -1.86
C ARG A 69 -10.01 1.08 -2.73
N LYS A 70 -9.82 -0.18 -2.30
CA LYS A 70 -9.05 -1.19 -3.08
C LYS A 70 -9.63 -1.43 -4.47
N SER A 71 -10.94 -1.43 -4.60
CA SER A 71 -11.62 -1.60 -5.90
C SER A 71 -11.42 -0.38 -6.79
N SER A 72 -11.48 0.83 -6.22
CA SER A 72 -11.21 2.08 -6.93
C SER A 72 -9.75 2.15 -7.40
N ASP A 73 -8.79 1.82 -6.53
CA ASP A 73 -7.37 1.79 -6.88
C ASP A 73 -7.10 0.80 -8.02
N LYS A 74 -7.75 -0.37 -7.98
CA LYS A 74 -7.67 -1.35 -9.06
C LYS A 74 -8.27 -0.84 -10.36
N ALA A 75 -9.41 -0.15 -10.31
CA ALA A 75 -10.04 0.45 -11.49
C ALA A 75 -9.16 1.56 -12.09
N VAL A 76 -8.58 2.43 -11.26
CA VAL A 76 -7.62 3.45 -11.68
C VAL A 76 -6.40 2.80 -12.34
N GLY A 77 -5.85 1.73 -11.77
CA GLY A 77 -4.75 0.98 -12.37
C GLY A 77 -5.10 0.41 -13.75
N VAL A 78 -6.27 -0.22 -13.88
CA VAL A 78 -6.74 -0.75 -15.17
C VAL A 78 -6.95 0.36 -16.20
N VAL A 79 -7.53 1.50 -15.81
CA VAL A 79 -7.72 2.66 -16.70
C VAL A 79 -6.37 3.25 -17.12
N GLN A 80 -5.39 3.29 -16.22
CA GLN A 80 -4.03 3.74 -16.56
C GLN A 80 -3.35 2.76 -17.51
N ASP A 81 -3.45 1.44 -17.28
CA ASP A 81 -2.93 0.40 -18.17
C ASP A 81 -3.61 0.45 -19.56
N MET A 82 -4.94 0.64 -19.60
CA MET A 82 -5.68 0.82 -20.85
C MET A 82 -5.30 2.12 -21.57
N ARG A 83 -5.12 3.23 -20.84
CA ARG A 83 -4.64 4.49 -21.44
C ARG A 83 -3.24 4.34 -22.04
N ALA A 84 -2.35 3.61 -21.38
CA ALA A 84 -1.03 3.30 -21.93
C ALA A 84 -1.11 2.46 -23.21
N PHE A 85 -2.09 1.55 -23.29
CA PHE A 85 -2.32 0.71 -24.47
C PHE A 85 -2.98 1.45 -25.63
N ILE A 86 -3.97 2.33 -25.33
CA ILE A 86 -4.76 3.05 -26.36
C ILE A 86 -4.02 4.30 -26.88
N LYS A 87 -3.15 4.92 -26.08
CA LYS A 87 -2.44 6.17 -26.41
C LYS A 87 -1.10 5.98 -27.16
N GLY A 88 -0.99 4.96 -28.00
CA GLY A 88 0.16 4.83 -28.91
C GLY A 88 0.35 6.02 -29.88
N GLU A 89 -0.56 6.99 -29.96
CA GLU A 89 -0.55 8.02 -30.99
C GLU A 89 -0.87 9.46 -30.57
N ASN A 90 -1.08 9.76 -29.30
CA ASN A 90 -1.20 11.17 -28.91
C ASN A 90 0.17 11.72 -28.52
N ILE A 91 0.63 12.68 -29.31
CA ILE A 91 1.81 13.52 -29.05
C ILE A 91 1.62 14.15 -27.67
N VAL A 92 2.16 13.51 -26.64
CA VAL A 92 2.27 14.13 -25.31
C VAL A 92 3.48 15.06 -25.42
N GLU A 93 3.26 16.35 -25.32
CA GLU A 93 4.33 17.34 -25.37
C GLU A 93 5.27 17.18 -24.17
N GLN A 94 6.57 17.20 -24.42
CA GLN A 94 7.56 17.32 -23.34
C GLN A 94 7.44 18.69 -22.70
N LYS A 95 7.45 18.73 -21.39
CA LYS A 95 7.49 19.97 -20.63
C LYS A 95 8.58 19.93 -19.56
N MET A 96 8.91 21.08 -19.02
CA MET A 96 9.80 21.15 -17.86
C MET A 96 9.11 20.50 -16.65
N ILE A 97 9.72 19.46 -16.11
CA ILE A 97 9.22 18.70 -14.96
C ILE A 97 10.11 18.99 -13.77
N ASN A 98 9.52 19.48 -12.68
CA ASN A 98 10.16 19.45 -11.39
C ASN A 98 10.06 18.01 -10.83
N LEU A 99 11.21 17.38 -10.57
CA LEU A 99 11.26 15.98 -10.13
C LEU A 99 10.58 15.78 -8.78
N ARG A 100 10.89 16.65 -7.82
CA ARG A 100 10.32 16.56 -6.47
C ARG A 100 8.80 16.65 -6.48
N ASP A 101 8.24 17.64 -7.21
CA ASP A 101 6.79 17.83 -7.29
C ASP A 101 6.10 16.66 -7.99
N ASN A 102 6.70 16.14 -9.06
CA ASN A 102 6.14 15.00 -9.79
C ASN A 102 6.10 13.73 -8.93
N ILE A 103 7.17 13.44 -8.17
CA ILE A 103 7.19 12.30 -7.23
C ILE A 103 6.26 12.56 -6.03
N SER A 104 6.23 13.79 -5.47
CA SER A 104 5.32 14.16 -4.37
C SER A 104 3.86 13.92 -4.73
N THR A 105 3.47 14.17 -5.97
CA THR A 105 2.11 13.89 -6.46
C THR A 105 1.80 12.40 -6.41
N VAL A 106 2.76 11.54 -6.74
CA VAL A 106 2.61 10.08 -6.62
C VAL A 106 2.52 9.66 -5.15
N LEU A 107 3.40 10.18 -4.28
CA LEU A 107 3.37 9.87 -2.84
C LEU A 107 2.03 10.28 -2.22
N GLY A 108 1.42 11.38 -2.69
CA GLY A 108 0.09 11.80 -2.30
C GLY A 108 -1.00 10.76 -2.58
N VAL A 109 -0.90 10.01 -3.68
CA VAL A 109 -1.83 8.92 -4.00
C VAL A 109 -1.71 7.77 -3.01
N PHE A 110 -0.50 7.46 -2.54
CA PHE A 110 -0.23 6.38 -1.59
C PHE A 110 -0.15 6.87 -0.13
N ASN A 111 -0.50 8.13 0.13
CA ASN A 111 -0.30 8.77 1.45
C ASN A 111 -0.94 7.99 2.61
N TYR A 112 -2.12 7.40 2.40
CA TYR A 112 -2.78 6.62 3.45
C TYR A 112 -1.95 5.41 3.88
N GLU A 113 -1.44 4.64 2.93
CA GLU A 113 -0.64 3.44 3.20
C GLU A 113 0.73 3.80 3.79
N ILE A 114 1.36 4.84 3.24
CA ILE A 114 2.65 5.33 3.69
C ILE A 114 2.55 5.86 5.13
N SER A 115 1.59 6.72 5.43
CA SER A 115 1.47 7.39 6.74
C SER A 115 1.18 6.44 7.91
N LEU A 116 0.59 5.28 7.65
CA LEU A 116 0.23 4.33 8.69
C LEU A 116 1.33 3.32 9.01
N HIS A 117 2.16 2.96 8.03
CA HIS A 117 2.98 1.76 8.13
C HIS A 117 4.39 1.88 7.56
N VAL A 118 4.78 3.04 6.99
CA VAL A 118 6.05 3.15 6.27
C VAL A 118 6.89 4.31 6.80
N ASN A 119 8.12 4.02 7.18
CA ASN A 119 9.13 5.04 7.39
C ASN A 119 9.61 5.55 6.01
N LEU A 120 9.13 6.73 5.62
CA LEU A 120 9.46 7.35 4.35
C LEU A 120 10.62 8.33 4.51
N VAL A 121 11.68 8.13 3.75
CA VAL A 121 12.76 9.11 3.55
C VAL A 121 12.65 9.65 2.13
N PHE A 122 12.46 10.97 1.99
CA PHE A 122 12.28 11.62 0.69
C PHE A 122 13.23 12.82 0.55
N GLU A 123 14.39 12.56 -0.04
CA GLU A 123 15.48 13.53 -0.21
C GLU A 123 15.73 13.79 -1.69
N VAL A 124 14.94 14.67 -2.26
CA VAL A 124 15.05 15.16 -3.64
C VAL A 124 15.19 16.67 -3.64
N ASP A 125 16.27 17.16 -4.21
CA ASP A 125 16.50 18.60 -4.32
C ASP A 125 15.38 19.26 -5.16
N PRO A 126 14.68 20.28 -4.64
CA PRO A 126 13.60 20.96 -5.35
C PRO A 126 14.05 21.71 -6.60
N SER A 127 15.35 21.95 -6.76
CA SER A 127 15.90 22.59 -7.97
C SER A 127 16.03 21.63 -9.16
N ILE A 128 15.89 20.31 -8.96
CA ILE A 128 16.05 19.33 -10.03
C ILE A 128 14.86 19.40 -10.97
N ALA A 129 15.12 19.85 -12.18
CA ALA A 129 14.14 19.90 -13.27
C ALA A 129 14.76 19.41 -14.58
N PHE A 130 13.92 18.82 -15.44
CA PHE A 130 14.30 18.31 -16.76
C PHE A 130 13.11 18.26 -17.71
N MET A 131 13.39 18.13 -19.01
CA MET A 131 12.36 17.96 -20.03
C MET A 131 11.84 16.52 -20.03
N GLY A 132 10.54 16.34 -19.89
CA GLY A 132 9.94 15.00 -19.82
C GLY A 132 8.44 14.97 -20.07
N TYR A 133 7.89 13.80 -20.08
CA TYR A 133 6.45 13.54 -20.24
C TYR A 133 5.80 13.31 -18.86
N ASP A 134 5.15 14.33 -18.33
CA ASP A 134 4.60 14.36 -16.97
C ASP A 134 3.77 13.12 -16.60
N ILE A 135 2.78 12.80 -17.44
CA ILE A 135 1.88 11.64 -17.19
C ILE A 135 2.65 10.31 -17.22
N LYS A 136 3.64 10.18 -18.11
CA LYS A 136 4.45 8.96 -18.21
C LYS A 136 5.39 8.81 -17.03
N LEU A 137 5.99 9.91 -16.58
CA LEU A 137 6.81 9.90 -15.37
C LEU A 137 5.97 9.61 -14.12
N PHE A 138 4.79 10.21 -13.99
CA PHE A 138 3.85 9.87 -12.92
C PHE A 138 3.54 8.35 -12.92
N GLN A 139 3.29 7.75 -14.08
CA GLN A 139 3.04 6.32 -14.21
C GLN A 139 4.28 5.49 -13.85
N LEU A 140 5.46 5.95 -14.24
CA LEU A 140 6.74 5.30 -13.89
C LEU A 140 6.91 5.23 -12.37
N TRP A 141 6.87 6.39 -11.71
CA TRP A 141 7.05 6.46 -10.25
C TRP A 141 5.95 5.70 -9.50
N SER A 142 4.69 5.79 -9.95
CA SER A 142 3.58 5.05 -9.35
C SER A 142 3.81 3.54 -9.39
N ASN A 143 4.34 2.99 -10.49
CA ASN A 143 4.65 1.57 -10.59
C ASN A 143 5.79 1.16 -9.66
N ILE A 144 6.83 1.99 -9.53
CA ILE A 144 7.97 1.70 -8.64
C ILE A 144 7.52 1.76 -7.17
N VAL A 145 6.87 2.86 -6.74
CA VAL A 145 6.39 3.04 -5.36
C VAL A 145 5.42 1.92 -4.99
N LYS A 146 4.44 1.63 -5.84
CA LYS A 146 3.50 0.53 -5.62
C LYS A 146 4.19 -0.82 -5.44
N ASN A 147 5.17 -1.13 -6.29
CA ASN A 147 5.91 -2.38 -6.18
C ASN A 147 6.70 -2.48 -4.87
N GLY A 148 7.33 -1.38 -4.42
CA GLY A 148 8.02 -1.31 -3.14
C GLY A 148 7.08 -1.52 -1.96
N LEU A 149 5.93 -0.82 -1.92
CA LEU A 149 4.92 -0.97 -0.87
C LEU A 149 4.38 -2.41 -0.82
N GLU A 150 4.05 -2.99 -1.97
CA GLU A 150 3.57 -4.37 -2.06
C GLU A 150 4.63 -5.40 -1.64
N ALA A 151 5.91 -5.15 -1.91
CA ALA A 151 7.00 -6.03 -1.49
C ALA A 151 7.17 -6.06 0.03
N MET A 152 6.84 -4.96 0.71
CA MET A 152 6.94 -4.83 2.16
C MET A 152 5.64 -5.22 2.91
N SER A 153 4.62 -5.74 2.22
CA SER A 153 3.28 -5.96 2.80
C SER A 153 3.27 -6.79 4.08
N ASP A 154 4.20 -7.74 4.19
CA ASP A 154 4.29 -8.68 5.31
C ASP A 154 5.31 -8.26 6.39
N GLN A 155 5.89 -7.05 6.27
CA GLN A 155 6.87 -6.52 7.21
C GLN A 155 6.21 -5.60 8.24
N GLU A 156 6.67 -5.67 9.48
CA GLU A 156 6.22 -4.77 10.56
C GLU A 156 6.87 -3.39 10.41
N ASP A 157 8.19 -3.35 10.21
CA ASP A 157 8.96 -2.12 10.01
C ASP A 157 9.23 -1.92 8.53
N ARG A 158 8.40 -1.12 7.87
CA ARG A 158 8.51 -0.83 6.44
C ARG A 158 9.32 0.43 6.21
N TYR A 159 10.26 0.38 5.27
CA TYR A 159 11.09 1.51 4.89
C TYR A 159 11.03 1.75 3.37
N LEU A 160 10.80 3.00 2.99
CA LEU A 160 10.87 3.45 1.60
C LEU A 160 11.76 4.69 1.53
N GLY A 161 12.89 4.59 0.84
CA GLY A 161 13.80 5.70 0.55
C GLY A 161 13.66 6.16 -0.90
N ILE A 162 13.66 7.48 -1.11
CA ILE A 162 13.65 8.10 -2.43
C ILE A 162 14.66 9.23 -2.43
N PHE A 163 15.68 9.08 -3.26
CA PHE A 163 16.78 10.03 -3.36
C PHE A 163 17.00 10.43 -4.81
N ALA A 164 17.52 11.62 -5.03
CA ALA A 164 17.94 12.04 -6.36
C ALA A 164 19.17 12.91 -6.28
N GLU A 165 20.13 12.61 -7.14
CA GLU A 165 21.33 13.44 -7.29
C GLU A 165 21.68 13.64 -8.77
N ARG A 166 22.29 14.77 -9.05
CA ARG A 166 22.82 15.06 -10.38
C ARG A 166 24.32 14.77 -10.38
N LYS A 167 24.74 13.80 -11.17
CA LYS A 167 26.14 13.45 -11.38
C LYS A 167 26.53 13.87 -12.81
N ASP A 168 27.33 14.90 -12.94
CA ASP A 168 27.74 15.48 -14.24
C ASP A 168 26.51 15.83 -15.11
N LYS A 169 26.30 15.07 -16.19
CA LYS A 169 25.19 15.25 -17.13
C LYS A 169 24.03 14.30 -16.91
N GLN A 170 24.14 13.42 -15.93
CA GLN A 170 23.11 12.42 -15.63
C GLN A 170 22.35 12.80 -14.37
N LEU A 171 21.08 12.46 -14.36
CA LEU A 171 20.22 12.50 -13.17
C LEU A 171 20.02 11.06 -12.70
N GLU A 172 20.48 10.76 -11.51
CA GLU A 172 20.23 9.47 -10.84
C GLU A 172 19.07 9.64 -9.87
N VAL A 173 18.10 8.72 -9.94
CA VAL A 173 16.97 8.67 -9.01
C VAL A 173 16.92 7.28 -8.40
N ILE A 174 17.04 7.20 -7.10
CA ILE A 174 17.13 5.96 -6.35
C ILE A 174 15.84 5.75 -5.58
N PHE A 175 15.25 4.57 -5.76
CA PHE A 175 14.15 4.07 -4.95
C PHE A 175 14.64 2.82 -4.22
N GLU A 176 14.60 2.84 -2.92
CA GLU A 176 14.98 1.70 -2.09
C GLU A 176 13.87 1.32 -1.11
N ASN A 177 13.77 0.06 -0.80
CA ASN A 177 12.83 -0.47 0.17
C ASN A 177 13.44 -1.68 0.87
N ASN A 178 12.96 -1.99 2.08
CA ASN A 178 13.42 -3.14 2.84
C ASN A 178 12.55 -4.40 2.63
N GLY A 179 11.92 -4.54 1.47
CA GLY A 179 11.25 -5.77 1.08
C GLY A 179 12.22 -6.95 0.91
N PRO A 180 11.72 -8.19 0.77
CA PRO A 180 12.56 -9.37 0.61
C PRO A 180 13.40 -9.30 -0.66
N LYS A 181 14.59 -9.91 -0.60
CA LYS A 181 15.50 -10.02 -1.75
C LYS A 181 14.80 -10.61 -2.96
N ILE A 182 15.00 -10.00 -4.12
CA ILE A 182 14.57 -10.55 -5.40
C ILE A 182 15.54 -11.70 -5.75
N PRO A 183 15.05 -12.94 -5.92
CA PRO A 183 15.88 -14.06 -6.30
C PRO A 183 16.63 -13.80 -7.61
N ASP A 184 17.92 -14.17 -7.67
CA ASP A 184 18.79 -13.89 -8.81
C ASP A 184 18.25 -14.53 -10.12
N GLU A 185 17.56 -15.67 -10.00
CA GLU A 185 16.98 -16.39 -11.12
C GLU A 185 15.87 -15.61 -11.84
N ILE A 186 15.19 -14.72 -11.12
CA ILE A 186 14.08 -13.94 -11.66
C ILE A 186 14.46 -12.49 -11.97
N ALA A 187 15.56 -11.97 -11.44
CA ALA A 187 15.99 -10.58 -11.59
C ALA A 187 16.02 -10.12 -13.06
N GLY A 188 16.52 -10.96 -13.98
CA GLY A 188 16.51 -10.69 -15.41
C GLY A 188 15.13 -10.76 -16.10
N SER A 189 14.10 -11.23 -15.39
CA SER A 189 12.76 -11.45 -15.96
C SER A 189 11.70 -10.49 -15.44
N ILE A 190 11.97 -9.74 -14.37
CA ILE A 190 10.99 -8.85 -13.71
C ILE A 190 10.45 -7.73 -14.63
N PHE A 191 11.22 -7.35 -15.66
CA PHE A 191 10.81 -6.34 -16.65
C PHE A 191 10.07 -6.92 -17.86
N LYS A 192 9.90 -8.25 -17.96
CA LYS A 192 9.15 -8.86 -19.06
C LYS A 192 7.66 -8.61 -18.88
N LYS A 193 6.95 -8.35 -19.99
CA LYS A 193 5.48 -8.19 -20.00
C LYS A 193 4.82 -9.44 -19.42
N PHE A 194 3.81 -9.23 -18.58
CA PHE A 194 3.01 -10.28 -17.93
C PHE A 194 3.79 -11.14 -16.91
N TYR A 195 5.03 -10.79 -16.61
CA TYR A 195 5.78 -11.47 -15.58
C TYR A 195 5.33 -10.97 -14.18
N THR A 196 4.94 -11.91 -13.33
CA THR A 196 4.54 -11.63 -11.94
C THR A 196 4.81 -12.84 -11.06
N THR A 197 5.33 -12.61 -9.87
CA THR A 197 5.45 -13.61 -8.79
C THR A 197 4.20 -13.63 -7.90
N LYS A 198 3.30 -12.67 -8.08
CA LYS A 198 2.06 -12.54 -7.29
C LYS A 198 1.00 -13.51 -7.81
N ALA A 199 0.15 -14.00 -6.89
CA ALA A 199 -0.97 -14.88 -7.28
C ALA A 199 -1.80 -14.25 -8.40
N LYS A 200 -2.28 -15.04 -9.36
CA LYS A 200 -2.97 -14.65 -10.60
C LYS A 200 -4.10 -13.59 -10.45
N LYS A 201 -4.53 -13.27 -9.23
CA LYS A 201 -5.61 -12.31 -8.96
C LYS A 201 -5.13 -10.92 -8.55
N SER A 202 -3.83 -10.68 -8.28
CA SER A 202 -3.37 -9.41 -7.71
C SER A 202 -2.36 -8.62 -8.55
N GLY A 203 -1.73 -9.21 -9.57
CA GLY A 203 -0.74 -8.51 -10.39
C GLY A 203 -0.96 -8.71 -11.89
N SER A 204 -1.05 -7.62 -12.67
CA SER A 204 -1.14 -7.68 -14.15
C SER A 204 0.18 -8.11 -14.82
N GLY A 205 1.31 -7.99 -14.11
CA GLY A 205 2.65 -8.21 -14.67
C GLY A 205 3.07 -7.16 -15.71
N LEU A 206 2.38 -6.02 -15.75
CA LEU A 206 2.66 -4.95 -16.71
C LEU A 206 3.46 -3.79 -16.09
N GLY A 207 3.44 -3.60 -14.77
CA GLY A 207 3.99 -2.42 -14.11
C GLY A 207 5.45 -2.14 -14.46
N LEU A 208 6.36 -3.11 -14.24
CA LEU A 208 7.79 -2.92 -14.52
C LEU A 208 8.10 -2.88 -16.03
N SER A 209 7.31 -3.51 -16.88
CA SER A 209 7.45 -3.36 -18.33
C SER A 209 7.06 -1.96 -18.80
N ILE A 210 6.10 -1.30 -18.16
CA ILE A 210 5.74 0.10 -18.40
C ILE A 210 6.90 1.00 -17.96
N VAL A 211 7.49 0.76 -16.77
CA VAL A 211 8.68 1.49 -16.29
C VAL A 211 9.77 1.48 -17.35
N LYS A 212 10.12 0.30 -17.87
CA LYS A 212 11.16 0.17 -18.89
C LYS A 212 10.84 0.92 -20.19
N ASN A 213 9.58 0.92 -20.62
CA ASN A 213 9.17 1.67 -21.81
C ASN A 213 9.28 3.18 -21.60
N VAL A 214 8.81 3.69 -20.46
CA VAL A 214 8.89 5.12 -20.14
C VAL A 214 10.33 5.60 -20.04
N LEU A 215 11.21 4.82 -19.41
CA LEU A 215 12.64 5.14 -19.34
C LEU A 215 13.27 5.22 -20.74
N LYS A 216 12.97 4.27 -21.61
CA LYS A 216 13.45 4.27 -23.00
C LYS A 216 13.04 5.57 -23.73
N GLU A 217 11.81 6.05 -23.53
CA GLU A 217 11.32 7.29 -24.15
C GLU A 217 12.01 8.55 -23.57
N HIS A 218 12.58 8.45 -22.38
CA HIS A 218 13.37 9.51 -21.75
C HIS A 218 14.90 9.32 -21.93
N ASN A 219 15.35 8.40 -22.79
CA ASN A 219 16.76 8.02 -22.95
C ASN A 219 17.43 7.67 -21.62
N ALA A 220 16.72 6.99 -20.74
CA ALA A 220 17.17 6.54 -19.43
C ALA A 220 17.16 5.03 -19.33
N ASP A 221 17.85 4.49 -18.33
CA ASP A 221 17.89 3.07 -18.03
C ASP A 221 17.59 2.83 -16.54
N ILE A 222 17.46 1.56 -16.14
CA ILE A 222 17.20 1.14 -14.76
C ILE A 222 18.13 0.00 -14.37
N ILE A 223 18.71 0.15 -13.21
CA ILE A 223 19.52 -0.87 -12.54
C ILE A 223 18.72 -1.33 -11.32
N VAL A 224 18.70 -2.64 -11.08
CA VAL A 224 18.09 -3.24 -9.89
C VAL A 224 19.18 -3.94 -9.10
N GLU A 225 19.36 -3.50 -7.88
CA GLU A 225 20.21 -4.14 -6.90
C GLU A 225 19.32 -4.72 -5.79
N SER A 226 19.63 -5.92 -5.34
CA SER A 226 18.82 -6.58 -4.31
C SER A 226 19.70 -7.38 -3.39
N ASN A 227 19.81 -6.91 -2.15
CA ASN A 227 20.65 -7.46 -1.10
C ASN A 227 19.80 -8.09 0.01
N GLU A 228 20.40 -8.90 0.88
CA GLU A 228 19.72 -9.52 2.03
C GLU A 228 19.54 -8.56 3.22
N THR A 229 20.16 -7.36 3.17
CA THR A 229 20.15 -6.37 4.25
C THR A 229 19.97 -4.95 3.71
N LEU A 230 18.88 -4.31 4.09
CA LEU A 230 18.84 -2.89 4.40
C LEU A 230 18.77 -2.73 5.91
#